data_064ff84ac12bd5b25459146b7a0aea2d
#
_entry.id   064ff84ac12bd5b25459146b7a0aea2d
#
_cell.length_a   1.000
_cell.length_b   1.000
_cell.length_c   1.000
_cell.angle_alpha   90.00
_cell.angle_beta   90.00
_cell.angle_gamma   90.00
#
_symmetry.space_group_name_H-M   'P 1'
#
loop_
_entity.id
_entity.type
_entity.pdbx_description
1 polymer ?
#
loop_
_entity_poly.entity_id
_entity_poly.type
_entity_poly.pdbx_seq_one_letter_code
_entity_poly.pdbx_strand_id
1 'polypeptide(L)'
;MTTLASDSLDILHVSKHYAQRDAALAVLDDVSLHVRAGEFVTIVGASGCGKSTLLRLVAGLDTDYTGEIRAGGERVRDTSLQRGIVFQDHRLFPWLTVEQNIGAALRNAPLDAAAKRRAIAEHIALVGLNGFEHAFPNQLSGGMAQRVAIARGLVNRPRVLLLDEPFGALDAQTRAKMQNELLRIWEQERITMLLVTHDVDEAVYLGDRVVTMAPRPGRIARIVDVALPRPRRRDSPAFARLRDTVLADFDDSEPPDDDGSGGKRIDATRPHRIGEWRLAW
;
A
#
# COMPACT_ATOMS: atom_id res chain seq x y z
N MET A 1 -2.74 -33.80 -13.92
CA MET A 1 -1.83 -32.92 -13.18
C MET A 1 -2.37 -31.50 -13.35
N THR A 2 -3.16 -31.04 -12.40
CA THR A 2 -3.66 -29.65 -12.39
C THR A 2 -2.46 -28.79 -11.99
N THR A 3 -1.91 -28.02 -12.93
CA THR A 3 -0.94 -26.97 -12.63
C THR A 3 -1.62 -26.04 -11.66
N LEU A 4 -1.19 -26.02 -10.39
CA LEU A 4 -1.57 -25.00 -9.43
C LEU A 4 -1.17 -23.67 -10.07
N ALA A 5 -2.14 -22.86 -10.45
CA ALA A 5 -1.89 -21.51 -10.96
C ALA A 5 -1.02 -20.80 -9.90
N SER A 6 0.17 -20.40 -10.30
CA SER A 6 1.09 -19.68 -9.41
C SER A 6 0.40 -18.41 -8.93
N ASP A 7 0.30 -18.20 -7.62
CA ASP A 7 -0.24 -16.98 -7.02
C ASP A 7 0.74 -15.78 -7.17
N SER A 8 1.54 -15.79 -8.25
CA SER A 8 2.49 -14.74 -8.62
C SER A 8 1.76 -13.50 -9.15
N LEU A 9 2.45 -12.37 -9.08
CA LEU A 9 2.05 -11.12 -9.72
C LEU A 9 3.15 -10.69 -10.68
N ASP A 10 2.77 -10.50 -11.94
CA ASP A 10 3.67 -10.03 -13.00
C ASP A 10 3.20 -8.66 -13.48
N ILE A 11 4.08 -7.68 -13.44
CA ILE A 11 3.91 -6.33 -13.96
C ILE A 11 4.96 -6.20 -15.07
N LEU A 12 4.53 -6.00 -16.32
CA LEU A 12 5.40 -6.08 -17.49
C LEU A 12 5.28 -4.80 -18.32
N HIS A 13 6.36 -3.99 -18.32
CA HIS A 13 6.48 -2.77 -19.12
C HIS A 13 5.28 -1.82 -18.96
N VAL A 14 4.80 -1.63 -17.71
CA VAL A 14 3.60 -0.84 -17.43
C VAL A 14 3.93 0.64 -17.44
N SER A 15 3.21 1.40 -18.30
CA SER A 15 3.25 2.86 -18.32
C SER A 15 1.83 3.42 -18.20
N LYS A 16 1.70 4.53 -17.46
CA LYS A 16 0.42 5.22 -17.22
C LYS A 16 0.54 6.71 -17.43
N HIS A 17 -0.35 7.23 -18.25
CA HIS A 17 -0.49 8.67 -18.50
C HIS A 17 -1.90 9.12 -18.13
N TYR A 18 -2.02 10.31 -17.56
CA TYR A 18 -3.32 10.97 -17.37
C TYR A 18 -3.43 12.17 -18.31
N ALA A 19 -4.56 12.27 -18.98
CA ALA A 19 -4.86 13.43 -19.82
C ALA A 19 -5.01 14.68 -18.95
N GLN A 20 -4.25 15.72 -19.25
CA GLN A 20 -4.42 17.08 -18.71
C GLN A 20 -4.74 18.02 -19.87
N ARG A 21 -5.27 19.25 -19.56
CA ARG A 21 -5.77 20.19 -20.56
C ARG A 21 -4.78 20.52 -21.68
N ASP A 22 -3.47 20.56 -21.38
CA ASP A 22 -2.43 21.01 -22.32
C ASP A 22 -1.32 19.97 -22.57
N ALA A 23 -1.26 18.87 -21.82
CA ALA A 23 -0.25 17.81 -21.98
C ALA A 23 -0.69 16.51 -21.29
N ALA A 24 -0.10 15.37 -21.70
CA ALA A 24 -0.25 14.11 -20.98
C ALA A 24 0.73 14.06 -19.80
N LEU A 25 0.23 13.86 -18.58
CA LEU A 25 1.06 13.65 -17.40
C LEU A 25 1.48 12.19 -17.33
N ALA A 26 2.77 11.91 -17.57
CA ALA A 26 3.34 10.59 -17.34
C ALA A 26 3.47 10.35 -15.82
N VAL A 27 2.73 9.36 -15.29
CA VAL A 27 2.76 9.00 -13.86
C VAL A 27 3.60 7.77 -13.62
N LEU A 28 3.53 6.77 -14.53
CA LEU A 28 4.38 5.59 -14.50
C LEU A 28 5.03 5.43 -15.89
N ASP A 29 6.27 4.97 -15.91
CA ASP A 29 7.01 4.74 -17.14
C ASP A 29 7.86 3.47 -17.04
N ASP A 30 7.52 2.50 -17.88
CA ASP A 30 8.20 1.21 -18.05
C ASP A 30 8.45 0.42 -16.76
N VAL A 31 7.42 0.34 -15.89
CA VAL A 31 7.49 -0.40 -14.62
C VAL A 31 7.39 -1.89 -14.89
N SER A 32 8.44 -2.65 -14.52
CA SER A 32 8.46 -4.11 -14.62
C SER A 32 8.86 -4.73 -13.28
N LEU A 33 7.99 -5.60 -12.73
CA LEU A 33 8.19 -6.26 -11.45
C LEU A 33 7.55 -7.65 -11.46
N HIS A 34 8.31 -8.65 -11.05
CA HIS A 34 7.79 -9.98 -10.76
C HIS A 34 7.74 -10.20 -9.23
N VAL A 35 6.57 -10.58 -8.69
CA VAL A 35 6.37 -10.96 -7.29
C VAL A 35 6.03 -12.45 -7.25
N ARG A 36 6.83 -13.22 -6.53
CA ARG A 36 6.64 -14.67 -6.41
C ARG A 36 5.41 -14.99 -5.57
N ALA A 37 4.82 -16.16 -5.79
CA ALA A 37 3.73 -16.65 -4.94
C ALA A 37 4.13 -16.68 -3.46
N GLY A 38 3.30 -16.10 -2.60
CA GLY A 38 3.53 -16.03 -1.16
C GLY A 38 4.63 -15.06 -0.73
N GLU A 39 5.21 -14.28 -1.64
CA GLU A 39 6.22 -13.27 -1.33
C GLU A 39 5.59 -11.99 -0.78
N PHE A 40 6.27 -11.36 0.17
CA PHE A 40 5.93 -10.04 0.66
C PHE A 40 6.87 -9.01 0.04
N VAL A 41 6.40 -8.24 -0.93
CA VAL A 41 7.16 -7.15 -1.56
C VAL A 41 6.68 -5.81 -1.04
N THR A 42 7.62 -4.94 -0.69
CA THR A 42 7.32 -3.55 -0.32
C THR A 42 7.86 -2.59 -1.38
N ILE A 43 7.09 -1.56 -1.70
CA ILE A 43 7.48 -0.49 -2.62
C ILE A 43 7.60 0.80 -1.83
N VAL A 44 8.77 1.43 -1.89
CA VAL A 44 9.03 2.73 -1.27
C VAL A 44 9.36 3.78 -2.32
N GLY A 45 9.08 5.03 -2.01
CA GLY A 45 9.36 6.16 -2.91
C GLY A 45 8.75 7.45 -2.39
N ALA A 46 9.23 8.57 -2.91
CA ALA A 46 8.72 9.89 -2.57
C ALA A 46 7.21 10.02 -2.83
N SER A 47 6.57 10.98 -2.18
CA SER A 47 5.15 11.27 -2.41
C SER A 47 4.93 11.64 -3.88
N GLY A 48 3.88 11.09 -4.50
CA GLY A 48 3.56 11.35 -5.91
C GLY A 48 4.40 10.59 -6.94
N CYS A 49 5.27 9.63 -6.56
CA CYS A 49 6.02 8.82 -7.54
C CYS A 49 5.19 7.69 -8.19
N GLY A 50 3.86 7.63 -7.98
CA GLY A 50 2.99 6.68 -8.69
C GLY A 50 2.69 5.37 -7.96
N LYS A 51 3.11 5.16 -6.70
CA LYS A 51 2.89 3.91 -5.92
C LYS A 51 1.41 3.52 -5.84
N SER A 52 0.56 4.43 -5.38
CA SER A 52 -0.89 4.16 -5.28
C SER A 52 -1.54 4.00 -6.65
N THR A 53 -1.01 4.66 -7.69
CA THR A 53 -1.44 4.45 -9.07
C THR A 53 -1.14 3.00 -9.49
N LEU A 54 0.09 2.53 -9.27
CA LEU A 54 0.47 1.16 -9.58
C LEU A 54 -0.43 0.14 -8.86
N LEU A 55 -0.73 0.35 -7.56
CA LEU A 55 -1.66 -0.52 -6.83
C LEU A 55 -3.06 -0.53 -7.45
N ARG A 56 -3.58 0.63 -7.91
CA ARG A 56 -4.89 0.71 -8.57
C ARG A 56 -4.93 -0.06 -9.87
N LEU A 57 -3.83 -0.02 -10.66
CA LEU A 57 -3.72 -0.79 -11.89
C LEU A 57 -3.71 -2.30 -11.57
N VAL A 58 -2.92 -2.74 -10.59
CA VAL A 58 -2.86 -4.14 -10.15
C VAL A 58 -4.21 -4.62 -9.60
N ALA A 59 -4.94 -3.77 -8.87
CA ALA A 59 -6.28 -4.08 -8.38
C ALA A 59 -7.32 -4.21 -9.50
N GLY A 60 -7.05 -3.66 -10.71
CA GLY A 60 -7.99 -3.55 -11.80
C GLY A 60 -9.01 -2.42 -11.60
N LEU A 61 -8.71 -1.44 -10.74
CA LEU A 61 -9.55 -0.25 -10.52
C LEU A 61 -9.33 0.83 -11.59
N ASP A 62 -8.21 0.77 -12.29
CA ASP A 62 -7.90 1.56 -13.48
C ASP A 62 -7.29 0.61 -14.49
N THR A 63 -7.80 0.60 -15.71
CA THR A 63 -7.39 -0.32 -16.78
C THR A 63 -6.80 0.39 -17.99
N ASP A 64 -6.73 1.71 -17.93
CA ASP A 64 -6.14 2.55 -18.97
C ASP A 64 -4.63 2.71 -18.74
N TYR A 65 -3.84 1.76 -19.27
CA TYR A 65 -2.38 1.74 -19.23
C TYR A 65 -1.81 0.96 -20.42
N THR A 66 -0.52 1.14 -20.69
CA THR A 66 0.23 0.30 -21.65
C THR A 66 1.03 -0.76 -20.90
N GLY A 67 1.40 -1.84 -21.58
CA GLY A 67 2.04 -3.00 -20.97
C GLY A 67 1.05 -4.06 -20.53
N GLU A 68 1.43 -4.89 -19.57
CA GLU A 68 0.60 -5.99 -19.11
C GLU A 68 0.76 -6.22 -17.61
N ILE A 69 -0.36 -6.53 -16.93
CA ILE A 69 -0.37 -6.98 -15.53
C ILE A 69 -1.07 -8.34 -15.50
N ARG A 70 -0.44 -9.33 -14.84
CA ARG A 70 -1.00 -10.67 -14.61
C ARG A 70 -0.98 -11.01 -13.13
N ALA A 71 -2.05 -11.57 -12.63
CA ALA A 71 -2.15 -12.12 -11.27
C ALA A 71 -2.57 -13.59 -11.36
N GLY A 72 -1.76 -14.49 -10.80
CA GLY A 72 -1.99 -15.92 -10.91
C GLY A 72 -1.94 -16.43 -12.37
N GLY A 73 -1.13 -15.81 -13.23
CA GLY A 73 -1.03 -16.10 -14.66
C GLY A 73 -2.15 -15.49 -15.53
N GLU A 74 -3.21 -14.94 -14.93
CA GLU A 74 -4.33 -14.33 -15.65
C GLU A 74 -4.13 -12.82 -15.80
N ARG A 75 -4.39 -12.29 -17.00
CA ARG A 75 -4.31 -10.86 -17.26
C ARG A 75 -5.36 -10.09 -16.46
N VAL A 76 -4.91 -9.03 -15.78
CA VAL A 76 -5.79 -8.10 -15.07
C VAL A 76 -6.53 -7.21 -16.08
N ARG A 77 -7.85 -7.34 -16.14
CA ARG A 77 -8.73 -6.56 -17.05
C ARG A 77 -9.79 -5.77 -16.30
N ASP A 78 -10.08 -6.16 -15.06
CA ASP A 78 -11.11 -5.59 -14.21
C ASP A 78 -10.83 -5.94 -12.74
N THR A 79 -11.65 -5.46 -11.82
CA THR A 79 -11.62 -5.88 -10.42
C THR A 79 -11.96 -7.37 -10.27
N SER A 80 -11.39 -8.02 -9.23
CA SER A 80 -11.63 -9.45 -8.98
C SER A 80 -11.57 -9.75 -7.50
N LEU A 81 -12.35 -10.75 -7.04
CA LEU A 81 -12.26 -11.28 -5.67
C LEU A 81 -10.91 -11.94 -5.37
N GLN A 82 -10.11 -12.25 -6.40
CA GLN A 82 -8.76 -12.79 -6.26
C GLN A 82 -7.70 -11.75 -5.88
N ARG A 83 -8.07 -10.46 -5.85
CA ARG A 83 -7.19 -9.36 -5.46
C ARG A 83 -7.86 -8.51 -4.40
N GLY A 84 -7.36 -8.64 -3.16
CA GLY A 84 -7.77 -7.78 -2.04
C GLY A 84 -7.02 -6.46 -2.06
N ILE A 85 -7.67 -5.39 -1.62
CA ILE A 85 -7.01 -4.08 -1.45
C ILE A 85 -7.39 -3.48 -0.10
N VAL A 86 -6.38 -2.96 0.59
CA VAL A 86 -6.50 -2.17 1.82
C VAL A 86 -5.97 -0.78 1.52
N PHE A 87 -6.79 0.24 1.69
CA PHE A 87 -6.43 1.64 1.44
C PHE A 87 -5.83 2.27 2.69
N GLN A 88 -5.13 3.36 2.54
CA GLN A 88 -4.59 4.22 3.60
C GLN A 88 -5.69 4.66 4.57
N ASP A 89 -6.81 5.11 4.03
CA ASP A 89 -8.06 5.33 4.76
C ASP A 89 -8.79 4.00 4.89
N HIS A 90 -9.24 3.61 6.07
CA HIS A 90 -9.89 2.31 6.29
C HIS A 90 -11.12 2.10 5.41
N ARG A 91 -11.77 3.21 4.97
CA ARG A 91 -12.97 3.22 4.11
C ARG A 91 -14.04 2.24 4.61
N LEU A 92 -14.22 2.19 5.94
CA LEU A 92 -15.31 1.43 6.51
C LEU A 92 -16.64 2.15 6.27
N PHE A 93 -17.67 1.37 6.01
CA PHE A 93 -19.02 1.90 5.92
C PHE A 93 -19.50 2.29 7.34
N PRO A 94 -19.71 3.58 7.65
CA PRO A 94 -19.96 4.04 9.01
C PRO A 94 -21.28 3.55 9.60
N TRP A 95 -22.22 3.13 8.75
CA TRP A 95 -23.52 2.56 9.12
C TRP A 95 -23.55 1.04 9.23
N LEU A 96 -22.42 0.35 8.99
CA LEU A 96 -22.29 -1.09 9.12
C LEU A 96 -21.42 -1.44 10.32
N THR A 97 -21.77 -2.55 11.00
CA THR A 97 -20.94 -3.12 12.07
C THR A 97 -19.65 -3.72 11.53
N VAL A 98 -18.75 -4.18 12.40
CA VAL A 98 -17.52 -4.88 12.03
C VAL A 98 -17.83 -6.09 11.13
N GLU A 99 -18.72 -7.00 11.59
CA GLU A 99 -19.10 -8.18 10.82
C GLU A 99 -19.72 -7.83 9.46
N GLN A 100 -20.56 -6.78 9.41
CA GLN A 100 -21.20 -6.31 8.19
C GLN A 100 -20.20 -5.66 7.23
N ASN A 101 -19.22 -4.91 7.74
CA ASN A 101 -18.13 -4.34 6.94
C ASN A 101 -17.30 -5.44 6.26
N ILE A 102 -16.94 -6.49 7.01
CA ILE A 102 -16.23 -7.64 6.46
C ILE A 102 -17.12 -8.41 5.48
N GLY A 103 -18.38 -8.64 5.85
CA GLY A 103 -19.37 -9.34 5.04
C GLY A 103 -19.70 -8.64 3.72
N ALA A 104 -19.54 -7.32 3.64
CA ALA A 104 -19.75 -6.55 2.40
C ALA A 104 -18.84 -7.05 1.26
N ALA A 105 -17.61 -7.47 1.56
CA ALA A 105 -16.70 -8.03 0.56
C ALA A 105 -17.17 -9.40 0.02
N LEU A 106 -17.98 -10.13 0.78
CA LEU A 106 -18.52 -11.44 0.36
C LEU A 106 -19.84 -11.32 -0.42
N ARG A 107 -20.33 -10.11 -0.71
CA ARG A 107 -21.62 -9.92 -1.37
C ARG A 107 -21.74 -10.75 -2.65
N ASN A 108 -20.72 -10.68 -3.49
CA ASN A 108 -20.65 -11.35 -4.79
C ASN A 108 -19.88 -12.69 -4.75
N ALA A 109 -19.45 -13.16 -3.56
CA ALA A 109 -18.77 -14.43 -3.43
C ALA A 109 -19.75 -15.60 -3.67
N PRO A 110 -19.36 -16.65 -4.41
CA PRO A 110 -20.19 -17.82 -4.68
C PRO A 110 -20.25 -18.77 -3.46
N LEU A 111 -20.65 -18.23 -2.31
CA LEU A 111 -20.77 -18.92 -1.03
C LEU A 111 -22.21 -18.84 -0.51
N ASP A 112 -22.66 -19.91 0.13
CA ASP A 112 -23.94 -19.89 0.85
C ASP A 112 -23.87 -19.03 2.12
N ALA A 113 -25.02 -18.74 2.72
CA ALA A 113 -25.11 -17.88 3.90
C ALA A 113 -24.35 -18.44 5.12
N ALA A 114 -24.28 -19.76 5.27
CA ALA A 114 -23.57 -20.39 6.39
C ALA A 114 -22.06 -20.29 6.19
N ALA A 115 -21.56 -20.54 4.97
CA ALA A 115 -20.15 -20.36 4.62
C ALA A 115 -19.70 -18.90 4.78
N LYS A 116 -20.53 -17.93 4.34
CA LYS A 116 -20.25 -16.50 4.54
C LYS A 116 -20.11 -16.13 6.02
N ARG A 117 -21.06 -16.60 6.88
CA ARG A 117 -20.96 -16.34 8.33
C ARG A 117 -19.71 -16.95 8.95
N ARG A 118 -19.35 -18.20 8.58
CA ARG A 118 -18.11 -18.82 9.06
C ARG A 118 -16.87 -18.03 8.62
N ALA A 119 -16.77 -17.65 7.35
CA ALA A 119 -15.65 -16.86 6.85
C ALA A 119 -15.51 -15.52 7.58
N ILE A 120 -16.61 -14.83 7.86
CA ILE A 120 -16.60 -13.57 8.62
C ILE A 120 -16.06 -13.82 10.03
N ALA A 121 -16.58 -14.82 10.75
CA ALA A 121 -16.15 -15.12 12.12
C ALA A 121 -14.66 -15.53 12.16
N GLU A 122 -14.19 -16.36 11.21
CA GLU A 122 -12.79 -16.75 11.08
C GLU A 122 -11.88 -15.52 10.91
N HIS A 123 -12.27 -14.56 10.07
CA HIS A 123 -11.45 -13.37 9.81
C HIS A 123 -11.52 -12.33 10.93
N ILE A 124 -12.64 -12.24 11.67
CA ILE A 124 -12.71 -11.44 12.91
C ILE A 124 -11.73 -12.01 13.95
N ALA A 125 -11.71 -13.32 14.13
CA ALA A 125 -10.77 -14.00 15.02
C ALA A 125 -9.32 -13.84 14.56
N LEU A 126 -9.06 -13.97 13.24
CA LEU A 126 -7.74 -13.81 12.62
C LEU A 126 -7.10 -12.45 12.97
N VAL A 127 -7.88 -11.38 12.94
CA VAL A 127 -7.41 -10.03 13.24
C VAL A 127 -7.59 -9.63 14.72
N GLY A 128 -7.99 -10.56 15.60
CA GLY A 128 -8.11 -10.36 17.04
C GLY A 128 -9.19 -9.36 17.44
N LEU A 129 -10.34 -9.39 16.77
CA LEU A 129 -11.49 -8.52 17.03
C LEU A 129 -12.72 -9.28 17.62
N ASN A 130 -12.49 -10.45 18.22
CA ASN A 130 -13.55 -11.17 18.92
C ASN A 130 -14.17 -10.28 20.01
N GLY A 131 -15.50 -10.26 20.09
CA GLY A 131 -16.28 -9.41 21.01
C GLY A 131 -16.61 -8.01 20.46
N PHE A 132 -16.11 -7.66 19.25
CA PHE A 132 -16.39 -6.40 18.57
C PHE A 132 -17.24 -6.57 17.31
N GLU A 133 -17.84 -7.75 17.09
CA GLU A 133 -18.60 -8.10 15.88
C GLU A 133 -19.66 -7.08 15.54
N HIS A 134 -20.37 -6.58 16.58
CA HIS A 134 -21.50 -5.66 16.45
C HIS A 134 -21.11 -4.19 16.65
N ALA A 135 -19.83 -3.88 16.90
CA ALA A 135 -19.37 -2.51 17.03
C ALA A 135 -19.41 -1.76 15.69
N PHE A 136 -19.78 -0.48 15.72
CA PHE A 136 -19.73 0.42 14.58
C PHE A 136 -18.35 1.08 14.47
N PRO A 137 -17.93 1.58 13.28
CA PRO A 137 -16.62 2.20 13.07
C PRO A 137 -16.27 3.33 14.04
N ASN A 138 -17.25 4.14 14.46
CA ASN A 138 -17.07 5.23 15.44
C ASN A 138 -16.80 4.74 16.88
N GLN A 139 -16.96 3.46 17.14
CA GLN A 139 -16.67 2.82 18.43
C GLN A 139 -15.30 2.14 18.46
N LEU A 140 -14.57 2.17 17.33
CA LEU A 140 -13.28 1.51 17.15
C LEU A 140 -12.14 2.51 17.29
N SER A 141 -11.01 2.04 17.83
CA SER A 141 -9.75 2.77 17.69
C SER A 141 -9.25 2.71 16.23
N GLY A 142 -8.34 3.62 15.83
CA GLY A 142 -7.78 3.61 14.48
C GLY A 142 -7.12 2.26 14.11
N GLY A 143 -6.41 1.63 15.06
CA GLY A 143 -5.83 0.30 14.86
C GLY A 143 -6.88 -0.81 14.71
N MET A 144 -8.01 -0.73 15.44
CA MET A 144 -9.12 -1.68 15.26
C MET A 144 -9.79 -1.50 13.91
N ALA A 145 -10.05 -0.27 13.49
CA ALA A 145 -10.62 0.02 12.18
C ALA A 145 -9.70 -0.49 11.04
N GLN A 146 -8.38 -0.35 11.20
CA GLN A 146 -7.41 -0.92 10.25
C GLN A 146 -7.47 -2.45 10.20
N ARG A 147 -7.61 -3.12 11.33
CA ARG A 147 -7.79 -4.59 11.39
C ARG A 147 -9.06 -5.02 10.66
N VAL A 148 -10.17 -4.29 10.80
CA VAL A 148 -11.40 -4.55 10.03
C VAL A 148 -11.15 -4.40 8.53
N ALA A 149 -10.42 -3.38 8.09
CA ALA A 149 -10.08 -3.17 6.69
C ALA A 149 -9.20 -4.31 6.14
N ILE A 150 -8.23 -4.78 6.92
CA ILE A 150 -7.40 -5.95 6.57
C ILE A 150 -8.27 -7.23 6.47
N ALA A 151 -9.11 -7.50 7.47
CA ALA A 151 -10.02 -8.66 7.44
C ALA A 151 -10.96 -8.61 6.23
N ARG A 152 -11.50 -7.43 5.89
CA ARG A 152 -12.33 -7.22 4.70
C ARG A 152 -11.55 -7.50 3.41
N GLY A 153 -10.27 -7.13 3.34
CA GLY A 153 -9.39 -7.41 2.21
C GLY A 153 -9.10 -8.91 2.04
N LEU A 154 -9.05 -9.65 3.15
CA LEU A 154 -8.67 -11.06 3.20
C LEU A 154 -9.84 -12.05 3.07
N VAL A 155 -11.07 -11.65 3.45
CA VAL A 155 -12.20 -12.58 3.63
C VAL A 155 -12.58 -13.40 2.39
N ASN A 156 -12.27 -12.90 1.20
CA ASN A 156 -12.40 -13.63 -0.06
C ASN A 156 -11.24 -14.62 -0.34
N ARG A 157 -10.25 -14.71 0.56
CA ARG A 157 -9.01 -15.47 0.36
C ARG A 157 -8.36 -15.14 -0.99
N PRO A 158 -8.02 -13.86 -1.22
CA PRO A 158 -7.46 -13.43 -2.50
C PRO A 158 -6.07 -14.05 -2.70
N ARG A 159 -5.64 -14.19 -3.96
CA ARG A 159 -4.27 -14.61 -4.31
C ARG A 159 -3.24 -13.53 -4.02
N VAL A 160 -3.66 -12.27 -4.16
CA VAL A 160 -2.81 -11.09 -3.95
C VAL A 160 -3.52 -10.12 -3.02
N LEU A 161 -2.83 -9.66 -1.97
CA LEU A 161 -3.27 -8.57 -1.10
C LEU A 161 -2.43 -7.33 -1.37
N LEU A 162 -3.10 -6.25 -1.70
CA LEU A 162 -2.52 -4.93 -1.98
C LEU A 162 -2.76 -4.02 -0.78
N LEU A 163 -1.72 -3.32 -0.32
CA LEU A 163 -1.78 -2.49 0.87
C LEU A 163 -1.21 -1.10 0.53
N ASP A 164 -2.08 -0.08 0.56
CA ASP A 164 -1.73 1.31 0.23
C ASP A 164 -1.53 2.09 1.52
N GLU A 165 -0.28 2.31 1.96
CA GLU A 165 0.12 3.00 3.19
C GLU A 165 -0.71 2.60 4.43
N PRO A 166 -0.85 1.30 4.75
CA PRO A 166 -1.85 0.80 5.69
C PRO A 166 -1.64 1.26 7.14
N PHE A 167 -0.49 1.84 7.46
CA PHE A 167 -0.14 2.25 8.82
C PHE A 167 0.12 3.75 8.98
N GLY A 168 -0.05 4.53 7.89
CA GLY A 168 0.30 5.96 7.87
C GLY A 168 -0.45 6.82 8.91
N ALA A 169 -1.70 6.46 9.22
CA ALA A 169 -2.55 7.20 10.17
C ALA A 169 -2.40 6.74 11.64
N LEU A 170 -1.52 5.75 11.93
CA LEU A 170 -1.37 5.17 13.26
C LEU A 170 -0.22 5.80 14.05
N ASP A 171 -0.39 5.93 15.38
CA ASP A 171 0.71 6.26 16.27
C ASP A 171 1.79 5.16 16.27
N ALA A 172 3.01 5.48 16.70
CA ALA A 172 4.17 4.60 16.60
C ALA A 172 3.97 3.25 17.30
N GLN A 173 3.32 3.22 18.48
CA GLN A 173 3.11 1.97 19.23
C GLN A 173 2.07 1.08 18.55
N THR A 174 0.95 1.66 18.12
CA THR A 174 -0.11 0.96 17.39
C THR A 174 0.41 0.46 16.06
N ARG A 175 1.21 1.27 15.33
CA ARG A 175 1.86 0.90 14.08
C ARG A 175 2.74 -0.35 14.25
N ALA A 176 3.63 -0.37 15.24
CA ALA A 176 4.49 -1.51 15.49
C ALA A 176 3.69 -2.80 15.79
N LYS A 177 2.62 -2.70 16.58
CA LYS A 177 1.72 -3.83 16.86
C LYS A 177 1.03 -4.33 15.59
N MET A 178 0.55 -3.41 14.75
CA MET A 178 -0.14 -3.75 13.51
C MET A 178 0.79 -4.37 12.46
N GLN A 179 2.03 -3.92 12.37
CA GLN A 179 3.05 -4.51 11.50
C GLN A 179 3.36 -5.96 11.91
N ASN A 180 3.50 -6.23 13.21
CA ASN A 180 3.68 -7.59 13.71
C ASN A 180 2.46 -8.47 13.42
N GLU A 181 1.26 -7.92 13.58
CA GLU A 181 0.02 -8.64 13.28
C GLU A 181 -0.10 -8.97 11.79
N LEU A 182 0.24 -8.03 10.91
CA LEU A 182 0.26 -8.27 9.46
C LEU A 182 1.28 -9.36 9.08
N LEU A 183 2.48 -9.37 9.69
CA LEU A 183 3.46 -10.44 9.49
C LEU A 183 2.92 -11.79 9.94
N ARG A 184 2.27 -11.86 11.12
CA ARG A 184 1.65 -13.09 11.62
C ARG A 184 0.58 -13.62 10.65
N ILE A 185 -0.27 -12.73 10.14
CA ILE A 185 -1.30 -13.07 9.14
C ILE A 185 -0.64 -13.58 7.85
N TRP A 186 0.39 -12.89 7.36
CA TRP A 186 1.12 -13.29 6.17
C TRP A 186 1.80 -14.66 6.32
N GLU A 187 2.44 -14.93 7.46
CA GLU A 187 3.07 -16.21 7.76
C GLU A 187 2.04 -17.37 7.82
N GLN A 188 0.84 -17.08 8.32
CA GLN A 188 -0.26 -18.06 8.44
C GLN A 188 -0.93 -18.33 7.09
N GLU A 189 -1.28 -17.29 6.35
CA GLU A 189 -2.08 -17.40 5.13
C GLU A 189 -1.23 -17.64 3.87
N ARG A 190 0.08 -17.32 3.91
CA ARG A 190 1.02 -17.44 2.78
C ARG A 190 0.56 -16.78 1.50
N ILE A 191 -0.14 -15.66 1.64
CA ILE A 191 -0.68 -14.87 0.54
C ILE A 191 0.41 -13.97 -0.07
N THR A 192 0.35 -13.73 -1.38
CA THR A 192 1.24 -12.76 -2.03
C THR A 192 0.86 -11.35 -1.60
N MET A 193 1.79 -10.59 -1.04
CA MET A 193 1.53 -9.22 -0.57
C MET A 193 2.37 -8.19 -1.30
N LEU A 194 1.73 -7.11 -1.72
CA LEU A 194 2.37 -5.91 -2.26
C LEU A 194 1.95 -4.71 -1.42
N LEU A 195 2.88 -4.14 -0.67
CA LEU A 195 2.65 -3.00 0.20
C LEU A 195 3.39 -1.77 -0.34
N VAL A 196 2.71 -0.65 -0.43
CA VAL A 196 3.36 0.63 -0.69
C VAL A 196 3.42 1.46 0.58
N THR A 197 4.53 2.13 0.78
CA THR A 197 4.78 3.01 1.92
C THR A 197 5.79 4.10 1.57
N HIS A 198 5.89 5.13 2.38
CA HIS A 198 6.97 6.11 2.35
C HIS A 198 8.00 5.88 3.47
N ASP A 199 7.76 4.90 4.35
CA ASP A 199 8.61 4.58 5.51
C ASP A 199 9.55 3.41 5.16
N VAL A 200 10.85 3.70 5.05
CA VAL A 200 11.89 2.72 4.71
C VAL A 200 12.08 1.68 5.81
N ASP A 201 11.97 2.08 7.10
CA ASP A 201 12.03 1.14 8.22
C ASP A 201 10.91 0.12 8.15
N GLU A 202 9.70 0.56 7.81
CA GLU A 202 8.55 -0.31 7.58
C GLU A 202 8.81 -1.28 6.43
N ALA A 203 9.29 -0.78 5.30
CA ALA A 203 9.54 -1.58 4.12
C ALA A 203 10.57 -2.69 4.37
N VAL A 204 11.70 -2.35 4.99
CA VAL A 204 12.74 -3.31 5.38
C VAL A 204 12.26 -4.29 6.44
N TYR A 205 11.38 -3.83 7.36
CA TYR A 205 10.85 -4.70 8.41
C TYR A 205 9.91 -5.78 7.86
N LEU A 206 9.03 -5.42 6.91
CA LEU A 206 7.97 -6.30 6.41
C LEU A 206 8.39 -7.11 5.18
N GLY A 207 9.01 -6.48 4.18
CA GLY A 207 9.22 -7.07 2.87
C GLY A 207 10.30 -8.16 2.81
N ASP A 208 10.15 -9.14 1.95
CA ASP A 208 11.24 -10.02 1.51
C ASP A 208 12.13 -9.32 0.49
N ARG A 209 11.54 -8.39 -0.28
CA ARG A 209 12.25 -7.44 -1.14
C ARG A 209 11.66 -6.04 -0.96
N VAL A 210 12.54 -5.05 -1.05
CA VAL A 210 12.19 -3.64 -1.12
C VAL A 210 12.44 -3.15 -2.54
N VAL A 211 11.43 -2.56 -3.15
CA VAL A 211 11.50 -1.92 -4.46
C VAL A 211 11.50 -0.41 -4.24
N THR A 212 12.54 0.29 -4.69
CA THR A 212 12.60 1.74 -4.65
C THR A 212 12.07 2.32 -5.95
N MET A 213 11.22 3.35 -5.87
CA MET A 213 10.65 4.05 -7.02
C MET A 213 11.17 5.48 -7.12
N ALA A 214 11.79 5.82 -8.26
CA ALA A 214 12.12 7.18 -8.63
C ALA A 214 10.84 7.95 -9.06
N PRO A 215 10.77 9.27 -8.77
CA PRO A 215 9.62 10.09 -9.17
C PRO A 215 9.75 10.68 -10.59
N ARG A 216 8.61 11.05 -11.20
CA ARG A 216 8.42 11.95 -12.34
C ARG A 216 9.13 11.59 -13.65
N PRO A 217 8.68 10.58 -14.36
CA PRO A 217 7.63 9.61 -14.01
C PRO A 217 8.13 8.51 -13.09
N GLY A 218 7.19 7.81 -12.42
CA GLY A 218 7.51 6.70 -11.54
C GLY A 218 8.14 5.54 -12.29
N ARG A 219 9.37 5.17 -11.91
CA ARG A 219 10.13 4.03 -12.43
C ARG A 219 10.71 3.24 -11.27
N ILE A 220 10.97 1.95 -11.48
CA ILE A 220 11.75 1.19 -10.52
C ILE A 220 13.20 1.65 -10.61
N ALA A 221 13.74 2.18 -9.52
CA ALA A 221 15.13 2.58 -9.41
C ALA A 221 16.01 1.38 -9.03
N ARG A 222 15.58 0.60 -8.02
CA ARG A 222 16.31 -0.57 -7.52
C ARG A 222 15.37 -1.58 -6.90
N ILE A 223 15.81 -2.85 -6.85
CA ILE A 223 15.19 -3.92 -6.07
C ILE A 223 16.25 -4.46 -5.11
N VAL A 224 15.95 -4.44 -3.82
CA VAL A 224 16.86 -4.87 -2.75
C VAL A 224 16.27 -6.09 -2.07
N ASP A 225 17.01 -7.21 -2.04
CA ASP A 225 16.64 -8.40 -1.29
C ASP A 225 16.88 -8.20 0.21
N VAL A 226 15.87 -8.50 1.03
CA VAL A 226 15.96 -8.39 2.49
C VAL A 226 16.34 -9.76 3.08
N ALA A 227 17.62 -10.12 2.98
CA ALA A 227 18.18 -11.38 3.47
C ALA A 227 18.36 -11.39 5.02
N LEU A 228 17.37 -10.85 5.75
CA LEU A 228 17.34 -10.84 7.21
C LEU A 228 16.35 -11.88 7.72
N PRO A 229 16.75 -12.72 8.68
CA PRO A 229 15.82 -13.70 9.27
C PRO A 229 14.69 -13.01 10.04
N ARG A 230 13.52 -13.63 10.08
CA ARG A 230 12.39 -13.21 10.92
C ARG A 230 12.41 -13.96 12.26
N PRO A 231 12.04 -13.32 13.39
CA PRO A 231 11.61 -11.92 13.52
C PRO A 231 12.80 -10.96 13.37
N ARG A 232 12.62 -9.89 12.59
CA ARG A 232 13.66 -8.89 12.37
C ARG A 232 13.78 -7.93 13.55
N ARG A 233 15.02 -7.55 13.86
CA ARG A 233 15.31 -6.60 14.93
C ARG A 233 15.75 -5.28 14.32
N ARG A 234 14.96 -4.22 14.53
CA ARG A 234 15.23 -2.86 14.00
C ARG A 234 16.50 -2.24 14.57
N ASP A 235 16.89 -2.64 15.80
CA ASP A 235 18.10 -2.21 16.49
C ASP A 235 19.37 -2.96 16.04
N SER A 236 19.26 -3.92 15.12
CA SER A 236 20.42 -4.68 14.66
C SER A 236 21.25 -3.90 13.62
N PRO A 237 22.62 -4.01 13.67
CA PRO A 237 23.46 -3.37 12.66
C PRO A 237 23.19 -3.83 11.22
N ALA A 238 22.72 -5.06 11.03
CA ALA A 238 22.37 -5.58 9.71
C ALA A 238 21.12 -4.90 9.16
N PHE A 239 20.12 -4.65 10.00
CA PHE A 239 18.93 -3.89 9.63
C PHE A 239 19.28 -2.45 9.27
N ALA A 240 20.09 -1.77 10.09
CA ALA A 240 20.53 -0.41 9.85
C ALA A 240 21.25 -0.27 8.49
N ARG A 241 22.20 -1.17 8.18
CA ARG A 241 22.92 -1.17 6.89
C ARG A 241 21.96 -1.33 5.70
N LEU A 242 20.98 -2.22 5.82
CA LEU A 242 20.03 -2.44 4.73
C LEU A 242 19.10 -1.24 4.54
N ARG A 243 18.61 -0.66 5.63
CA ARG A 243 17.85 0.59 5.61
C ARG A 243 18.65 1.70 4.92
N ASP A 244 19.90 1.91 5.31
CA ASP A 244 20.76 2.96 4.75
C ASP A 244 21.03 2.71 3.25
N THR A 245 21.14 1.44 2.82
CA THR A 245 21.23 1.08 1.40
C THR A 245 19.97 1.51 0.62
N VAL A 246 18.78 1.34 1.20
CA VAL A 246 17.52 1.75 0.57
C VAL A 246 17.38 3.27 0.59
N LEU A 247 17.80 3.94 1.68
CA LEU A 247 17.74 5.41 1.80
C LEU A 247 18.64 6.11 0.78
N ALA A 248 19.80 5.56 0.45
CA ALA A 248 20.71 6.15 -0.53
C ALA A 248 20.05 6.35 -1.92
N ASP A 249 19.05 5.54 -2.28
CA ASP A 249 18.31 5.70 -3.54
C ASP A 249 17.43 6.96 -3.57
N PHE A 250 17.14 7.57 -2.42
CA PHE A 250 16.35 8.80 -2.32
C PHE A 250 17.22 10.06 -2.40
N ASP A 251 18.45 10.00 -1.86
CA ASP A 251 19.39 11.13 -1.92
C ASP A 251 19.83 11.41 -3.36
N ASP A 252 20.00 10.36 -4.18
CA ASP A 252 20.36 10.48 -5.61
C ASP A 252 19.21 10.99 -6.50
N SER A 253 17.99 11.09 -5.98
CA SER A 253 16.79 11.46 -6.76
C SER A 253 16.35 12.92 -6.60
N GLU A 254 16.98 13.72 -5.74
CA GLU A 254 16.81 15.18 -5.72
C GLU A 254 17.64 15.77 -6.87
N PRO A 255 17.04 16.50 -7.81
CA PRO A 255 17.82 17.28 -8.77
C PRO A 255 18.70 18.26 -7.98
N PRO A 256 19.96 18.53 -8.40
CA PRO A 256 20.78 19.55 -7.76
C PRO A 256 19.96 20.85 -7.74
N ASP A 257 19.84 21.45 -6.56
CA ASP A 257 19.23 22.77 -6.40
C ASP A 257 19.86 23.67 -7.47
N ASP A 258 19.04 24.14 -8.38
CA ASP A 258 19.44 25.18 -9.34
C ASP A 258 19.67 26.47 -8.52
N ASP A 259 20.85 26.54 -7.92
CA ASP A 259 21.35 27.70 -7.18
C ASP A 259 21.63 28.83 -8.18
N GLY A 260 20.54 29.29 -8.78
CA GLY A 260 20.49 30.52 -9.54
C GLY A 260 20.75 31.71 -8.62
N SER A 261 21.98 31.83 -8.10
CA SER A 261 22.46 32.98 -7.36
C SER A 261 22.58 34.22 -8.26
N GLY A 262 21.42 34.74 -8.64
CA GLY A 262 21.24 36.08 -9.15
C GLY A 262 20.92 37.03 -7.99
N GLY A 263 21.95 37.54 -7.33
CA GLY A 263 21.82 38.42 -6.20
C GLY A 263 20.91 39.63 -6.46
N LYS A 264 19.79 39.70 -5.70
CA LYS A 264 19.13 40.96 -5.35
C LYS A 264 19.06 41.05 -3.83
N ARG A 265 19.98 41.85 -3.26
CA ARG A 265 19.87 42.31 -1.88
C ARG A 265 18.52 42.98 -1.69
N ILE A 266 17.69 42.40 -0.83
CA ILE A 266 16.44 43.01 -0.39
C ILE A 266 16.78 43.91 0.81
N ASP A 267 16.56 45.19 0.62
CA ASP A 267 16.70 46.24 1.61
C ASP A 267 15.67 46.08 2.74
N ALA A 268 16.16 45.83 3.95
CA ALA A 268 15.37 45.51 5.15
C ALA A 268 14.89 46.76 5.88
N THR A 269 14.19 47.68 5.19
CA THR A 269 13.61 48.91 5.85
C THR A 269 12.28 49.30 5.22
N ARG A 270 11.22 48.48 5.42
CA ARG A 270 9.82 48.94 5.35
C ARG A 270 8.90 48.06 6.21
N PRO A 271 8.14 48.65 7.14
CA PRO A 271 7.17 47.88 7.94
C PRO A 271 5.93 47.57 7.10
N HIS A 272 5.58 46.27 7.02
CA HIS A 272 4.33 45.81 6.40
C HIS A 272 3.14 46.13 7.30
N ARG A 273 2.15 46.84 6.77
CA ARG A 273 0.82 47.02 7.36
C ARG A 273 0.08 45.69 7.33
N ILE A 274 -0.46 45.30 8.49
CA ILE A 274 -1.40 44.19 8.67
C ILE A 274 -2.72 44.60 8.01
N GLY A 275 -3.12 43.87 6.96
CA GLY A 275 -4.42 44.00 6.33
C GLY A 275 -5.43 43.04 6.95
N GLU A 276 -6.58 43.60 7.34
CA GLU A 276 -7.73 42.92 7.94
C GLU A 276 -8.32 41.84 7.03
N TRP A 277 -8.47 40.62 7.55
CA TRP A 277 -9.28 39.57 6.90
C TRP A 277 -10.73 39.72 7.31
N ARG A 278 -11.59 40.13 6.39
CA ARG A 278 -13.05 40.04 6.55
C ARG A 278 -13.50 38.63 6.19
N LEU A 279 -14.11 37.99 7.16
CA LEU A 279 -14.91 36.78 7.02
C LEU A 279 -16.15 37.11 6.15
N ALA A 280 -16.37 36.37 5.08
CA ALA A 280 -17.65 36.27 4.38
C ALA A 280 -18.16 34.86 4.49
N TRP A 281 -19.44 34.77 4.82
CA TRP A 281 -20.26 33.59 5.09
C TRP A 281 -20.36 32.61 3.93
#